data_fba48ce83d489f6bab9952d51d450e51
#
_entry.id   fba48ce83d489f6bab9952d51d450e51
#
_cell.length_a   1.000
_cell.length_b   1.000
_cell.length_c   1.000
_cell.angle_alpha   90.00
_cell.angle_beta   90.00
_cell.angle_gamma   90.00
#
_symmetry.space_group_name_H-M   'P 1'
#
loop_
_entity.id
_entity.type
_entity.pdbx_description
1 polymer ?
#
loop_
_entity_poly.entity_id
_entity_poly.type
_entity_poly.pdbx_seq_one_letter_code
_entity_poly.pdbx_strand_id
1 'polypeptide(L)'
;MVFATDSGVFSRRELDRGTEVLLAALPESVAGPVLDMGCGYGTIGVAVGARWPGLAVTMADVNRRACDLARENARRNGVRAEVLESDGYMALTGRRFATILQNPPIRAGKAVIYRMFADGAASLLPGGRLWLVIRKQQGAPSAMNYLATLFDEVAVVEKKSGYWVLCCAAPHQDTEEATKDV
;
A
#
# COMPACT_ATOMS: atom_id res chain seq x y z
N MET A 1 -7.44 -4.58 18.51
CA MET A 1 -6.30 -5.25 17.85
C MET A 1 -5.06 -5.08 18.72
N VAL A 2 -4.22 -6.11 18.79
CA VAL A 2 -2.98 -6.11 19.59
C VAL A 2 -1.81 -6.35 18.64
N PHE A 3 -0.80 -5.47 18.67
CA PHE A 3 0.36 -5.58 17.80
C PHE A 3 1.64 -5.82 18.60
N ALA A 4 2.45 -6.79 18.18
CA ALA A 4 3.84 -6.92 18.58
C ALA A 4 4.69 -5.98 17.73
N THR A 5 5.62 -5.28 18.37
CA THR A 5 6.57 -4.37 17.71
C THR A 5 7.97 -4.63 18.27
N ASP A 6 9.02 -4.24 17.52
CA ASP A 6 10.40 -4.44 17.94
C ASP A 6 11.28 -3.21 17.62
N SER A 7 12.48 -3.20 18.22
CA SER A 7 13.51 -2.18 17.97
C SER A 7 14.10 -2.37 16.57
N GLY A 8 13.77 -1.50 15.65
CA GLY A 8 14.21 -1.58 14.23
C GLY A 8 13.04 -1.63 13.25
N VAL A 9 11.80 -1.69 13.75
CA VAL A 9 10.60 -1.56 12.94
C VAL A 9 9.93 -0.22 13.24
N PHE A 10 9.41 0.43 12.21
CA PHE A 10 8.78 1.76 12.30
C PHE A 10 7.59 1.76 13.27
N SER A 11 7.46 2.82 14.11
CA SER A 11 6.38 3.06 15.08
C SER A 11 6.24 2.04 16.23
N ARG A 12 7.03 2.23 17.30
CA ARG A 12 7.14 1.30 18.45
C ARG A 12 6.02 1.36 19.48
N ARG A 13 5.32 2.47 19.66
CA ARG A 13 4.44 2.72 20.82
C ARG A 13 3.01 3.12 20.48
N GLU A 14 2.78 3.64 19.29
CA GLU A 14 1.45 4.06 18.83
C GLU A 14 1.29 3.69 17.37
N LEU A 15 0.06 3.47 16.93
CA LEU A 15 -0.27 3.34 15.52
C LEU A 15 0.24 4.59 14.81
N ASP A 16 0.99 4.41 13.71
CA ASP A 16 1.47 5.55 12.93
C ASP A 16 0.26 6.41 12.50
N ARG A 17 0.36 7.70 12.75
CA ARG A 17 -0.75 8.63 12.50
C ARG A 17 -1.19 8.65 11.03
N GLY A 18 -0.27 8.45 10.10
CA GLY A 18 -0.59 8.32 8.67
C GLY A 18 -1.43 7.08 8.41
N THR A 19 -1.05 5.95 9.00
CA THR A 19 -1.81 4.70 8.92
C THR A 19 -3.23 4.86 9.49
N GLU A 20 -3.40 5.54 10.62
CA GLU A 20 -4.74 5.83 11.17
C GLU A 20 -5.59 6.62 10.19
N VAL A 21 -5.02 7.68 9.59
CA VAL A 21 -5.72 8.54 8.64
C VAL A 21 -6.09 7.77 7.37
N LEU A 22 -5.18 6.92 6.86
CA LEU A 22 -5.45 6.06 5.70
C LEU A 22 -6.61 5.10 5.97
N LEU A 23 -6.55 4.34 7.08
CA LEU A 23 -7.57 3.36 7.43
C LEU A 23 -8.95 3.99 7.66
N ALA A 24 -8.99 5.20 8.25
CA ALA A 24 -10.23 5.95 8.45
C ALA A 24 -10.83 6.49 7.14
N ALA A 25 -10.01 6.74 6.13
CA ALA A 25 -10.45 7.25 4.83
C ALA A 25 -10.90 6.14 3.86
N LEU A 26 -10.66 4.86 4.19
CA LEU A 26 -11.13 3.76 3.35
C LEU A 26 -12.67 3.68 3.35
N PRO A 27 -13.29 3.34 2.21
CA PRO A 27 -14.74 3.23 2.08
C PRO A 27 -15.30 2.09 2.97
N GLU A 28 -16.63 1.97 3.01
CA GLU A 28 -17.30 0.90 3.77
C GLU A 28 -16.93 -0.50 3.29
N SER A 29 -16.53 -0.64 2.03
CA SER A 29 -16.03 -1.89 1.45
C SER A 29 -14.87 -1.63 0.52
N VAL A 30 -13.92 -2.55 0.48
CA VAL A 30 -12.82 -2.59 -0.49
C VAL A 30 -12.86 -3.89 -1.27
N ALA A 31 -12.46 -3.85 -2.52
CA ALA A 31 -12.39 -5.05 -3.35
C ALA A 31 -11.09 -5.82 -3.10
N GLY A 32 -11.17 -7.15 -3.06
CA GLY A 32 -10.00 -8.02 -3.02
C GLY A 32 -9.64 -8.61 -4.39
N PRO A 33 -8.43 -9.14 -4.55
CA PRO A 33 -7.36 -9.25 -3.56
C PRO A 33 -6.73 -7.92 -3.16
N VAL A 34 -6.28 -7.83 -1.90
CA VAL A 34 -5.69 -6.62 -1.31
C VAL A 34 -4.19 -6.81 -1.10
N LEU A 35 -3.39 -5.79 -1.42
CA LEU A 35 -1.97 -5.70 -1.10
C LEU A 35 -1.72 -4.55 -0.11
N ASP A 36 -1.05 -4.85 1.00
CA ASP A 36 -0.39 -3.88 1.88
C ASP A 36 1.09 -3.85 1.53
N MET A 37 1.50 -2.81 0.79
CA MET A 37 2.86 -2.70 0.26
C MET A 37 3.74 -1.80 1.12
N GLY A 38 4.87 -2.35 1.59
CA GLY A 38 5.67 -1.73 2.65
C GLY A 38 4.98 -1.89 4.00
N CYS A 39 4.52 -3.11 4.29
CA CYS A 39 3.58 -3.39 5.38
C CYS A 39 4.17 -3.16 6.79
N GLY A 40 5.49 -3.06 6.94
CA GLY A 40 6.13 -3.03 8.24
C GLY A 40 5.71 -4.24 9.08
N TYR A 41 5.29 -4.00 10.30
CA TYR A 41 4.77 -5.07 11.18
C TYR A 41 3.28 -5.43 10.93
N GLY A 42 2.72 -5.01 9.79
CA GLY A 42 1.44 -5.47 9.27
C GLY A 42 0.21 -4.68 9.72
N THR A 43 0.36 -3.44 10.17
CA THR A 43 -0.75 -2.65 10.74
C THR A 43 -1.91 -2.45 9.79
N ILE A 44 -1.64 -2.11 8.53
CA ILE A 44 -2.68 -1.87 7.52
C ILE A 44 -3.32 -3.20 7.12
N GLY A 45 -2.51 -4.19 6.71
CA GLY A 45 -3.02 -5.48 6.24
C GLY A 45 -3.82 -6.23 7.30
N VAL A 46 -3.38 -6.22 8.56
CA VAL A 46 -4.12 -6.82 9.69
C VAL A 46 -5.42 -6.07 9.95
N ALA A 47 -5.41 -4.73 9.94
CA ALA A 47 -6.63 -3.95 10.14
C ALA A 47 -7.67 -4.19 9.05
N VAL A 48 -7.23 -4.26 7.80
CA VAL A 48 -8.08 -4.56 6.64
C VAL A 48 -8.65 -5.98 6.72
N GLY A 49 -7.81 -6.98 6.98
CA GLY A 49 -8.28 -8.37 7.10
C GLY A 49 -9.23 -8.60 8.27
N ALA A 50 -9.07 -7.85 9.36
CA ALA A 50 -9.99 -7.89 10.50
C ALA A 50 -11.32 -7.16 10.21
N ARG A 51 -11.27 -6.03 9.49
CA ARG A 51 -12.47 -5.25 9.14
C ARG A 51 -13.35 -5.95 8.10
N TRP A 52 -12.72 -6.67 7.16
CA TRP A 52 -13.41 -7.39 6.09
C TRP A 52 -12.96 -8.85 6.01
N PRO A 53 -13.47 -9.71 6.91
CA PRO A 53 -13.15 -11.13 6.91
C PRO A 53 -13.52 -11.78 5.57
N GLY A 54 -12.62 -12.56 5.02
CA GLY A 54 -12.81 -13.21 3.71
C GLY A 54 -12.07 -12.53 2.56
N LEU A 55 -11.52 -11.32 2.74
CA LEU A 55 -10.60 -10.76 1.75
C LEU A 55 -9.29 -11.54 1.70
N ALA A 56 -8.79 -11.80 0.50
CA ALA A 56 -7.43 -12.27 0.29
C ALA A 56 -6.46 -11.09 0.51
N VAL A 57 -5.73 -11.11 1.63
CA VAL A 57 -4.77 -10.08 2.00
C VAL A 57 -3.36 -10.58 1.80
N THR A 58 -2.56 -9.85 1.05
CA THR A 58 -1.11 -10.02 0.91
C THR A 58 -0.42 -8.82 1.56
N MET A 59 0.61 -9.07 2.35
CA MET A 59 1.47 -8.06 2.96
C MET A 59 2.89 -8.26 2.44
N ALA A 60 3.58 -7.21 2.03
CA ALA A 60 4.95 -7.30 1.52
C ALA A 60 5.83 -6.20 2.11
N ASP A 61 7.04 -6.55 2.51
CA ASP A 61 8.07 -5.62 3.00
C ASP A 61 9.45 -6.13 2.65
N VAL A 62 10.41 -5.24 2.46
CA VAL A 62 11.82 -5.59 2.21
C VAL A 62 12.52 -6.09 3.48
N ASN A 63 12.01 -5.74 4.63
CA ASN A 63 12.58 -6.09 5.93
C ASN A 63 12.01 -7.42 6.43
N ARG A 64 12.81 -8.48 6.38
CA ARG A 64 12.44 -9.82 6.87
C ARG A 64 11.88 -9.81 8.30
N ARG A 65 12.51 -9.03 9.20
CA ARG A 65 12.05 -8.94 10.60
C ARG A 65 10.66 -8.28 10.71
N ALA A 66 10.38 -7.30 9.87
CA ALA A 66 9.05 -6.70 9.76
C ALA A 66 8.03 -7.73 9.27
N CYS A 67 8.38 -8.52 8.26
CA CYS A 67 7.53 -9.61 7.76
C CYS A 67 7.24 -10.67 8.85
N ASP A 68 8.22 -11.02 9.67
CA ASP A 68 8.03 -11.99 10.77
C ASP A 68 7.06 -11.43 11.82
N LEU A 69 7.18 -10.16 12.16
CA LEU A 69 6.22 -9.46 13.03
C LEU A 69 4.83 -9.35 12.40
N ALA A 70 4.74 -9.08 11.10
CA ALA A 70 3.47 -9.01 10.39
C ALA A 70 2.73 -10.36 10.41
N ARG A 71 3.44 -11.49 10.23
CA ARG A 71 2.88 -12.86 10.36
C ARG A 71 2.34 -13.10 11.77
N GLU A 72 3.14 -12.75 12.79
CA GLU A 72 2.74 -12.92 14.18
C GLU A 72 1.53 -12.03 14.52
N ASN A 73 1.50 -10.80 14.04
CA ASN A 73 0.38 -9.89 14.26
C ASN A 73 -0.90 -10.34 13.55
N ALA A 74 -0.80 -10.85 12.32
CA ALA A 74 -1.92 -11.46 11.63
C ALA A 74 -2.50 -12.64 12.43
N ARG A 75 -1.63 -13.56 12.89
CA ARG A 75 -2.02 -14.70 13.70
C ARG A 75 -2.70 -14.28 15.01
N ARG A 76 -2.13 -13.32 15.74
CA ARG A 76 -2.67 -12.81 17.03
C ARG A 76 -4.05 -12.19 16.88
N ASN A 77 -4.32 -11.58 15.75
CA ASN A 77 -5.60 -10.92 15.48
C ASN A 77 -6.58 -11.80 14.67
N GLY A 78 -6.26 -13.08 14.44
CA GLY A 78 -7.12 -14.01 13.71
C GLY A 78 -7.28 -13.69 12.23
N VAL A 79 -6.33 -12.92 11.66
CA VAL A 79 -6.35 -12.53 10.25
C VAL A 79 -5.58 -13.52 9.39
N ARG A 80 -6.21 -14.02 8.34
CA ARG A 80 -5.56 -14.83 7.31
C ARG A 80 -4.92 -13.90 6.29
N ALA A 81 -3.60 -13.88 6.25
CA ALA A 81 -2.85 -13.08 5.29
C ALA A 81 -1.59 -13.82 4.86
N GLU A 82 -1.22 -13.64 3.59
CA GLU A 82 0.08 -14.03 3.08
C GLU A 82 1.08 -12.91 3.35
N VAL A 83 2.28 -13.24 3.84
CA VAL A 83 3.33 -12.25 4.11
C VAL A 83 4.59 -12.62 3.37
N LEU A 84 5.08 -11.72 2.52
CA LEU A 84 6.23 -11.92 1.64
C LEU A 84 7.35 -10.94 1.98
N GLU A 85 8.58 -11.43 2.01
CA GLU A 85 9.76 -10.58 1.94
C GLU A 85 9.98 -10.19 0.46
N SER A 86 9.99 -8.89 0.15
CA SER A 86 10.08 -8.41 -1.22
C SER A 86 10.76 -7.04 -1.30
N ASP A 87 11.73 -6.90 -2.17
CA ASP A 87 12.23 -5.58 -2.58
C ASP A 87 11.25 -4.99 -3.61
N GLY A 88 10.45 -4.01 -3.15
CA GLY A 88 9.33 -3.51 -3.95
C GLY A 88 8.41 -4.66 -4.38
N TYR A 89 8.07 -4.70 -5.65
CA TYR A 89 7.14 -5.69 -6.23
C TYR A 89 7.81 -6.95 -6.78
N MET A 90 9.12 -7.18 -6.54
CA MET A 90 9.86 -8.29 -7.16
C MET A 90 9.27 -9.67 -6.84
N ALA A 91 8.90 -9.94 -5.58
CA ALA A 91 8.26 -11.20 -5.19
C ALA A 91 6.77 -11.29 -5.58
N LEU A 92 6.22 -10.22 -6.15
CA LEU A 92 4.82 -10.10 -6.56
C LEU A 92 4.65 -10.11 -8.09
N THR A 93 5.72 -10.43 -8.84
CA THR A 93 5.71 -10.45 -10.31
C THR A 93 4.56 -11.32 -10.85
N GLY A 94 3.78 -10.76 -11.78
CA GLY A 94 2.61 -11.41 -12.37
C GLY A 94 1.35 -11.42 -11.49
N ARG A 95 1.43 -10.94 -10.25
CA ARG A 95 0.25 -10.82 -9.37
C ARG A 95 -0.45 -9.47 -9.61
N ARG A 96 -1.77 -9.49 -9.50
CA ARG A 96 -2.62 -8.31 -9.65
C ARG A 96 -3.55 -8.18 -8.45
N PHE A 97 -3.90 -6.93 -8.10
CA PHE A 97 -4.69 -6.61 -6.92
C PHE A 97 -5.83 -5.65 -7.27
N ALA A 98 -6.97 -5.84 -6.63
CA ALA A 98 -8.08 -4.90 -6.76
C ALA A 98 -7.89 -3.67 -5.85
N THR A 99 -7.19 -3.84 -4.73
CA THR A 99 -6.85 -2.74 -3.81
C THR A 99 -5.39 -2.85 -3.40
N ILE A 100 -4.64 -1.77 -3.59
CA ILE A 100 -3.28 -1.63 -3.08
C ILE A 100 -3.26 -0.51 -2.06
N LEU A 101 -2.67 -0.76 -0.89
CA LEU A 101 -2.55 0.17 0.21
C LEU A 101 -1.07 0.46 0.47
N GLN A 102 -0.71 1.73 0.64
CA GLN A 102 0.67 2.14 0.88
C GLN A 102 0.76 3.27 1.91
N ASN A 103 1.63 3.10 2.89
CA ASN A 103 2.20 4.19 3.69
C ASN A 103 3.71 4.22 3.38
N PRO A 104 4.12 4.92 2.31
CA PRO A 104 5.44 4.76 1.72
C PRO A 104 6.56 5.22 2.65
N PRO A 105 7.76 4.57 2.60
CA PRO A 105 8.90 4.89 3.43
C PRO A 105 9.58 6.18 2.94
N ILE A 106 9.12 7.35 3.37
CA ILE A 106 9.58 8.66 2.88
C ILE A 106 11.11 8.82 3.00
N ARG A 107 11.73 8.18 4.00
CA ARG A 107 13.19 8.23 4.20
C ARG A 107 13.99 7.44 3.16
N ALA A 108 13.35 6.55 2.41
CA ALA A 108 14.00 5.80 1.33
C ALA A 108 14.33 6.66 0.09
N GLY A 109 13.77 7.86 0.05
CA GLY A 109 14.00 8.80 -1.03
C GLY A 109 12.92 8.73 -2.14
N LYS A 110 12.85 9.82 -2.89
CA LYS A 110 11.81 10.06 -3.89
C LYS A 110 11.79 9.02 -5.01
N ALA A 111 12.97 8.59 -5.47
CA ALA A 111 13.09 7.62 -6.56
C ALA A 111 12.49 6.26 -6.19
N VAL A 112 12.75 5.77 -4.96
CA VAL A 112 12.18 4.52 -4.45
C VAL A 112 10.67 4.59 -4.37
N ILE A 113 10.15 5.69 -3.81
CA ILE A 113 8.70 5.89 -3.65
C ILE A 113 7.99 5.96 -5.00
N TYR A 114 8.56 6.67 -5.97
CA TYR A 114 7.97 6.81 -7.31
C TYR A 114 7.98 5.50 -8.08
N ARG A 115 9.05 4.70 -7.93
CA ARG A 115 9.07 3.34 -8.45
C ARG A 115 7.94 2.49 -7.83
N MET A 116 7.77 2.55 -6.50
CA MET A 116 6.67 1.84 -5.83
C MET A 116 5.29 2.24 -6.37
N PHE A 117 5.09 3.52 -6.74
CA PHE A 117 3.83 3.98 -7.34
C PHE A 117 3.63 3.43 -8.75
N ALA A 118 4.68 3.45 -9.59
CA ALA A 118 4.63 2.91 -10.94
C ALA A 118 4.37 1.40 -10.93
N ASP A 119 5.12 0.65 -10.11
CA ASP A 119 4.92 -0.79 -9.94
C ASP A 119 3.51 -1.11 -9.40
N GLY A 120 3.01 -0.24 -8.50
CA GLY A 120 1.65 -0.33 -7.96
C GLY A 120 0.59 -0.15 -9.06
N ALA A 121 0.74 0.86 -9.91
CA ALA A 121 -0.15 1.09 -11.04
C ALA A 121 -0.18 -0.12 -11.98
N ALA A 122 1.00 -0.66 -12.31
CA ALA A 122 1.15 -1.85 -13.15
C ALA A 122 0.57 -3.12 -12.52
N SER A 123 0.43 -3.18 -11.20
CA SER A 123 -0.07 -4.35 -10.45
C SER A 123 -1.56 -4.28 -10.12
N LEU A 124 -2.30 -3.29 -10.61
CA LEU A 124 -3.74 -3.21 -10.42
C LEU A 124 -4.50 -4.10 -11.39
N LEU A 125 -5.58 -4.70 -10.91
CA LEU A 125 -6.64 -5.27 -11.74
C LEU A 125 -7.42 -4.15 -12.45
N PRO A 126 -8.08 -4.43 -13.57
CA PRO A 126 -9.04 -3.49 -14.17
C PRO A 126 -10.06 -3.03 -13.12
N GLY A 127 -10.24 -1.71 -12.99
CA GLY A 127 -11.09 -1.10 -11.96
C GLY A 127 -10.50 -1.08 -10.54
N GLY A 128 -9.28 -1.58 -10.36
CA GLY A 128 -8.58 -1.55 -9.08
C GLY A 128 -8.15 -0.15 -8.67
N ARG A 129 -7.80 0.01 -7.39
CA ARG A 129 -7.45 1.31 -6.79
C ARG A 129 -6.18 1.22 -5.95
N LEU A 130 -5.32 2.23 -6.12
CA LEU A 130 -4.18 2.48 -5.25
C LEU A 130 -4.55 3.55 -4.21
N TRP A 131 -4.43 3.22 -2.95
CA TRP A 131 -4.63 4.13 -1.82
C TRP A 131 -3.31 4.36 -1.12
N LEU A 132 -2.95 5.61 -0.89
CA LEU A 132 -1.71 5.93 -0.20
C LEU A 132 -1.88 7.13 0.73
N VAL A 133 -1.05 7.18 1.77
CA VAL A 133 -1.00 8.29 2.69
C VAL A 133 0.38 8.92 2.70
N ILE A 134 0.45 10.24 2.57
CA ILE A 134 1.70 11.00 2.61
C ILE A 134 1.51 12.26 3.44
N ARG A 135 2.50 12.59 4.26
CA ARG A 135 2.51 13.86 4.98
C ARG A 135 2.70 15.03 3.99
N LYS A 136 1.89 16.10 4.11
CA LYS A 136 1.96 17.26 3.21
C LYS A 136 3.39 17.80 3.08
N GLN A 137 4.07 17.98 4.22
CA GLN A 137 5.43 18.53 4.28
C GLN A 137 6.51 17.55 3.76
N GLN A 138 6.16 16.29 3.56
CA GLN A 138 7.06 15.24 3.05
C GLN A 138 6.81 14.91 1.58
N GLY A 139 6.13 15.79 0.85
CA GLY A 139 6.03 15.74 -0.60
C GLY A 139 4.69 15.25 -1.16
N ALA A 140 3.59 15.29 -0.40
CA ALA A 140 2.27 14.89 -0.92
C ALA A 140 1.87 15.63 -2.22
N PRO A 141 2.10 16.95 -2.39
CA PRO A 141 1.83 17.63 -3.66
C PRO A 141 2.67 17.09 -4.83
N SER A 142 3.96 16.81 -4.60
CA SER A 142 4.83 16.24 -5.64
C SER A 142 4.44 14.83 -6.00
N ALA A 143 4.02 14.02 -5.00
CA ALA A 143 3.53 12.67 -5.21
C ALA A 143 2.25 12.68 -6.05
N MET A 144 1.31 13.58 -5.74
CA MET A 144 0.07 13.76 -6.51
C MET A 144 0.35 14.10 -7.99
N ASN A 145 1.29 15.03 -8.25
CA ASN A 145 1.68 15.36 -9.61
C ASN A 145 2.30 14.19 -10.36
N TYR A 146 3.13 13.38 -9.68
CA TYR A 146 3.70 12.19 -10.30
C TYR A 146 2.64 11.11 -10.55
N LEU A 147 1.74 10.88 -9.60
CA LEU A 147 0.65 9.92 -9.76
C LEU A 147 -0.27 10.30 -10.93
N ALA A 148 -0.49 11.59 -11.18
CA ALA A 148 -1.25 12.06 -12.35
C ALA A 148 -0.56 11.75 -13.71
N THR A 149 0.71 11.35 -13.71
CA THR A 149 1.38 10.81 -14.91
C THR A 149 1.19 9.30 -15.07
N LEU A 150 0.61 8.62 -14.08
CA LEU A 150 0.41 7.17 -14.06
C LEU A 150 -1.08 6.78 -14.08
N PHE A 151 -1.97 7.67 -13.69
CA PHE A 151 -3.40 7.42 -13.52
C PHE A 151 -4.24 8.55 -14.09
N ASP A 152 -5.36 8.22 -14.73
CA ASP A 152 -6.34 9.21 -15.18
C ASP A 152 -7.08 9.86 -14.02
N GLU A 153 -7.27 9.12 -12.93
CA GLU A 153 -7.98 9.58 -11.74
C GLU A 153 -7.05 9.60 -10.52
N VAL A 154 -6.75 10.80 -10.01
CA VAL A 154 -6.02 11.02 -8.76
C VAL A 154 -6.80 11.98 -7.86
N ALA A 155 -7.37 11.48 -6.79
CA ALA A 155 -8.18 12.25 -5.86
C ALA A 155 -7.53 12.35 -4.48
N VAL A 156 -7.57 13.54 -3.87
CA VAL A 156 -7.30 13.70 -2.43
C VAL A 156 -8.61 13.43 -1.70
N VAL A 157 -8.73 12.28 -1.06
CA VAL A 157 -9.96 11.85 -0.39
C VAL A 157 -10.04 12.28 1.07
N GLU A 158 -8.89 12.56 1.71
CA GLU A 158 -8.84 13.04 3.08
C GLU A 158 -7.61 13.94 3.30
N LYS A 159 -7.78 14.97 4.12
CA LYS A 159 -6.69 15.83 4.62
C LYS A 159 -6.84 15.96 6.13
N LYS A 160 -6.03 15.27 6.90
CA LYS A 160 -6.14 15.25 8.36
C LYS A 160 -4.77 15.20 9.03
N SER A 161 -4.58 15.98 10.09
CA SER A 161 -3.34 16.00 10.90
C SER A 161 -2.06 16.20 10.07
N GLY A 162 -2.14 16.97 8.98
CA GLY A 162 -1.02 17.21 8.07
C GLY A 162 -0.74 16.06 7.08
N TYR A 163 -1.56 15.02 7.04
CA TYR A 163 -1.50 13.93 6.07
C TYR A 163 -2.56 14.11 4.97
N TRP A 164 -2.22 13.69 3.77
CA TRP A 164 -3.13 13.55 2.64
C TRP A 164 -3.29 12.07 2.32
N VAL A 165 -4.52 11.63 2.17
CA VAL A 165 -4.84 10.32 1.60
C VAL A 165 -5.22 10.53 0.15
N LEU A 166 -4.50 9.84 -0.72
CA LEU A 166 -4.74 9.85 -2.16
C LEU A 166 -5.37 8.51 -2.56
N CYS A 167 -6.35 8.58 -3.45
CA CYS A 167 -6.94 7.43 -4.13
C CYS A 167 -6.71 7.60 -5.62
N CYS A 168 -6.07 6.61 -6.24
CA CYS A 168 -5.76 6.61 -7.67
C CYS A 168 -6.51 5.45 -8.35
N ALA A 169 -7.07 5.71 -9.53
CA ALA A 169 -7.77 4.73 -10.33
C ALA A 169 -7.50 4.95 -11.82
N ALA A 170 -7.89 3.99 -12.66
CA ALA A 170 -7.64 3.98 -14.09
C ALA A 170 -6.15 4.21 -14.41
N PRO A 171 -5.26 3.26 -14.06
CA PRO A 171 -3.85 3.37 -14.42
C PRO A 171 -3.72 3.40 -15.96
N HIS A 172 -2.80 4.23 -16.45
CA HIS A 172 -2.46 4.25 -17.87
C HIS A 172 -1.98 2.85 -18.26
N GLN A 173 -2.59 2.28 -19.27
CA GLN A 173 -2.09 1.03 -19.84
C GLN A 173 -0.83 1.37 -20.63
N ASP A 174 0.30 0.77 -20.29
CA ASP A 174 1.44 0.80 -21.18
C ASP A 174 1.01 0.20 -22.53
N THR A 175 1.09 0.99 -23.58
CA THR A 175 0.85 0.55 -24.96
C THR A 175 1.99 -0.36 -25.40
N GLU A 176 2.11 -1.55 -24.82
CA GLU A 176 2.97 -2.64 -25.31
C GLU A 176 2.34 -3.39 -26.50
N GLU A 177 1.48 -2.77 -27.29
CA GLU A 177 0.94 -3.34 -28.52
C GLU A 177 1.37 -2.63 -29.81
N ALA A 178 2.55 -2.02 -29.84
CA ALA A 178 3.03 -1.38 -31.07
C ALA A 178 4.25 -2.05 -31.70
N THR A 179 4.46 -3.37 -31.50
CA THR A 179 5.57 -4.08 -32.21
C THR A 179 5.25 -5.56 -32.48
N LYS A 180 4.06 -5.83 -33.04
CA LYS A 180 3.79 -7.13 -33.67
C LYS A 180 3.01 -6.94 -34.96
N ASP A 181 3.52 -6.13 -35.87
CA ASP A 181 3.18 -6.20 -37.30
C ASP A 181 4.23 -5.40 -38.08
N VAL A 182 5.38 -6.04 -38.35
CA VAL A 182 6.21 -5.81 -39.53
C VAL A 182 6.87 -7.14 -39.92
#